data_bb698e05e5f26b6ae0f953107badae72
#
_entry.id   bb698e05e5f26b6ae0f953107badae72
#
_cell.length_a   1.000
_cell.length_b   1.000
_cell.length_c   1.000
_cell.angle_alpha   90.00
_cell.angle_beta   90.00
_cell.angle_gamma   90.00
#
_symmetry.space_group_name_H-M   'P 1'
#
loop_
_entity.id
_entity.type
_entity.pdbx_description
1 polymer ?
#
loop_
_entity_poly.entity_id
_entity_poly.type
_entity_poly.pdbx_seq_one_letter_code
_entity_poly.pdbx_strand_id
1 'polypeptide(L)'
;KELSTYKTETIEGFVGTMYAFTEYNERIKNDPDTFTYYIPSTDYTATYYTTDFKVDEQFTQFHSIFVDQPASGAYSTFMGGDQKIVKIETANKNGRKLCIFKDSYGNAEVPFFIDSFEEIYVCDIRYFDLYAPDFIKDNGITDVLFTMCTFSAVGENAEGIKNNLLSK
;
A
#
# COMPACT_ATOMS: atom_id res chain seq x y z
N LYS A 1 -16.21 -8.11 -0.89
CA LYS A 1 -17.10 -7.77 -2.03
C LYS A 1 -16.68 -8.54 -3.28
N GLU A 2 -17.59 -8.72 -4.24
CA GLU A 2 -17.27 -9.27 -5.55
C GLU A 2 -16.53 -8.24 -6.41
N LEU A 3 -15.58 -8.68 -7.26
CA LEU A 3 -14.81 -7.78 -8.13
C LEU A 3 -15.69 -6.94 -9.06
N SER A 4 -16.86 -7.45 -9.45
CA SER A 4 -17.85 -6.75 -10.27
C SER A 4 -18.39 -5.45 -9.65
N THR A 5 -18.17 -5.23 -8.35
CA THR A 5 -18.60 -4.00 -7.65
C THR A 5 -17.56 -2.88 -7.70
N TYR A 6 -16.37 -3.16 -8.21
CA TYR A 6 -15.28 -2.20 -8.39
C TYR A 6 -15.29 -1.64 -9.81
N LYS A 7 -14.91 -0.37 -9.96
CA LYS A 7 -14.57 0.15 -11.28
C LYS A 7 -13.22 -0.44 -11.70
N THR A 8 -13.16 -1.02 -12.88
CA THR A 8 -11.93 -1.59 -13.44
C THR A 8 -11.25 -0.58 -14.34
N GLU A 9 -9.94 -0.41 -14.16
CA GLU A 9 -9.07 0.40 -15.02
C GLU A 9 -7.89 -0.44 -15.49
N THR A 10 -7.33 -0.09 -16.67
CA THR A 10 -6.22 -0.82 -17.28
C THR A 10 -5.14 0.13 -17.78
N ILE A 11 -3.88 -0.34 -17.71
CA ILE A 11 -2.71 0.31 -18.32
C ILE A 11 -2.04 -0.74 -19.22
N GLU A 12 -2.00 -0.47 -20.51
CA GLU A 12 -1.37 -1.36 -21.48
C GLU A 12 0.15 -1.20 -21.50
N GLY A 13 0.86 -2.28 -21.83
CA GLY A 13 2.31 -2.24 -22.03
C GLY A 13 3.15 -2.38 -20.74
N PHE A 14 2.60 -2.97 -19.70
CA PHE A 14 3.29 -3.21 -18.44
C PHE A 14 4.26 -4.41 -18.57
N VAL A 15 5.53 -4.21 -18.19
CA VAL A 15 6.55 -5.26 -18.19
C VAL A 15 7.05 -5.62 -16.79
N GLY A 16 6.71 -4.84 -15.77
CA GLY A 16 7.05 -5.08 -14.36
C GLY A 16 8.56 -5.06 -14.06
N THR A 17 8.90 -5.33 -12.81
CA THR A 17 10.29 -5.36 -12.34
C THR A 17 11.10 -6.53 -12.88
N MET A 18 10.42 -7.61 -13.31
CA MET A 18 11.09 -8.78 -13.91
C MET A 18 11.85 -8.41 -15.18
N TYR A 19 11.43 -7.38 -15.90
CA TYR A 19 12.17 -6.87 -17.06
C TYR A 19 13.59 -6.41 -16.67
N ALA A 20 13.73 -5.68 -15.57
CA ALA A 20 15.04 -5.27 -15.07
C ALA A 20 15.84 -6.44 -14.49
N PHE A 21 15.21 -7.33 -13.70
CA PHE A 21 15.87 -8.49 -13.11
C PHE A 21 16.37 -9.51 -14.14
N THR A 22 15.82 -9.50 -15.35
CA THR A 22 16.25 -10.37 -16.46
C THR A 22 17.18 -9.65 -17.43
N GLU A 23 17.90 -8.62 -16.96
CA GLU A 23 18.84 -7.83 -17.77
C GLU A 23 18.17 -7.23 -19.02
N TYR A 24 16.93 -6.75 -18.87
CA TYR A 24 16.16 -6.14 -19.95
C TYR A 24 15.86 -7.10 -21.11
N ASN A 25 15.44 -8.32 -20.79
CA ASN A 25 15.17 -9.37 -21.78
C ASN A 25 14.08 -8.93 -22.79
N GLU A 26 14.45 -8.93 -24.08
CA GLU A 26 13.58 -8.50 -25.18
C GLU A 26 12.27 -9.33 -25.30
N ARG A 27 12.21 -10.55 -24.81
CA ARG A 27 10.96 -11.34 -24.79
C ARG A 27 9.91 -10.72 -23.90
N ILE A 28 10.32 -10.24 -22.71
CA ILE A 28 9.40 -9.58 -21.76
C ILE A 28 8.93 -8.24 -22.34
N LYS A 29 9.85 -7.49 -22.95
CA LYS A 29 9.51 -6.21 -23.59
C LYS A 29 8.54 -6.36 -24.77
N ASN A 30 8.68 -7.44 -25.55
CA ASN A 30 7.88 -7.67 -26.76
C ASN A 30 6.54 -8.37 -26.48
N ASP A 31 6.32 -8.82 -25.24
CA ASP A 31 5.08 -9.47 -24.79
C ASP A 31 4.65 -8.86 -23.44
N PRO A 32 4.28 -7.57 -23.43
CA PRO A 32 3.90 -6.88 -22.19
C PRO A 32 2.50 -7.28 -21.74
N ASP A 33 2.29 -7.22 -20.44
CA ASP A 33 1.00 -7.45 -19.81
C ASP A 33 0.07 -6.23 -19.89
N THR A 34 -1.23 -6.47 -19.76
CA THR A 34 -2.21 -5.45 -19.39
C THR A 34 -2.30 -5.38 -17.87
N PHE A 35 -1.86 -4.26 -17.31
CA PHE A 35 -1.99 -4.01 -15.87
C PHE A 35 -3.41 -3.59 -15.53
N THR A 36 -4.12 -4.44 -14.77
CA THR A 36 -5.50 -4.19 -14.36
C THR A 36 -5.57 -3.87 -12.87
N TYR A 37 -6.31 -2.82 -12.50
CA TYR A 37 -6.55 -2.47 -11.09
C TYR A 37 -8.00 -2.10 -10.83
N TYR A 38 -8.40 -2.16 -9.55
CA TYR A 38 -9.78 -2.08 -9.10
C TYR A 38 -9.97 -0.89 -8.16
N ILE A 39 -10.86 0.01 -8.54
CA ILE A 39 -11.18 1.22 -7.78
C ILE A 39 -12.46 0.97 -6.97
N PRO A 40 -12.43 1.12 -5.64
CA PRO A 40 -13.61 0.93 -4.80
C PRO A 40 -14.64 2.04 -5.04
N SER A 41 -15.91 1.72 -4.77
CA SER A 41 -17.02 2.68 -4.90
C SER A 41 -17.23 3.53 -3.65
N THR A 42 -16.64 3.15 -2.52
CA THR A 42 -16.74 3.89 -1.26
C THR A 42 -15.85 5.13 -1.32
N ASP A 43 -16.40 6.28 -0.99
CA ASP A 43 -15.64 7.53 -0.89
C ASP A 43 -14.60 7.44 0.23
N TYR A 44 -13.42 7.98 -0.03
CA TYR A 44 -12.33 8.04 0.93
C TYR A 44 -11.42 9.23 0.67
N THR A 45 -10.59 9.56 1.66
CA THR A 45 -9.49 10.52 1.54
C THR A 45 -8.22 9.89 2.06
N ALA A 46 -7.11 10.03 1.35
CA ALA A 46 -5.81 9.57 1.76
C ALA A 46 -4.92 10.73 2.22
N THR A 47 -4.26 10.56 3.36
CA THR A 47 -3.23 11.47 3.89
C THR A 47 -1.93 10.70 4.03
N TYR A 48 -0.86 11.28 3.50
CA TYR A 48 0.48 10.67 3.48
C TYR A 48 1.32 11.24 4.63
N TYR A 49 2.12 10.39 5.26
CA TYR A 49 2.92 10.73 6.42
C TYR A 49 4.39 10.32 6.24
N THR A 50 5.25 11.06 6.89
CA THR A 50 6.67 10.74 7.05
C THR A 50 6.85 9.57 8.04
N THR A 51 8.09 9.09 8.21
CA THR A 51 8.43 7.98 9.13
C THR A 51 8.11 8.31 10.59
N ASP A 52 8.12 9.59 10.99
CA ASP A 52 7.78 10.08 12.34
C ASP A 52 6.31 10.55 12.45
N PHE A 53 5.47 10.10 11.55
CA PHE A 53 4.02 10.34 11.52
C PHE A 53 3.63 11.83 11.46
N LYS A 54 4.39 12.62 10.69
CA LYS A 54 4.01 13.99 10.32
C LYS A 54 3.48 14.02 8.90
N VAL A 55 2.53 14.90 8.61
CA VAL A 55 1.96 15.02 7.25
C VAL A 55 3.06 15.29 6.23
N ASP A 56 3.11 14.48 5.19
CA ASP A 56 3.97 14.68 4.04
C ASP A 56 3.17 15.44 2.96
N GLU A 57 3.33 16.76 2.93
CA GLU A 57 2.56 17.65 2.05
C GLU A 57 2.83 17.39 0.56
N GLN A 58 3.98 16.83 0.24
CA GLN A 58 4.34 16.51 -1.15
C GLN A 58 3.38 15.47 -1.77
N PHE A 59 2.96 14.48 -0.98
CA PHE A 59 2.09 13.40 -1.45
C PHE A 59 0.63 13.61 -1.06
N THR A 60 0.34 14.23 0.06
CA THR A 60 -1.03 14.46 0.56
C THR A 60 -1.89 15.26 -0.42
N GLN A 61 -1.29 16.09 -1.29
CA GLN A 61 -2.02 16.83 -2.32
C GLN A 61 -2.84 15.95 -3.27
N PHE A 62 -2.53 14.67 -3.40
CA PHE A 62 -3.31 13.73 -4.23
C PHE A 62 -4.64 13.35 -3.59
N HIS A 63 -4.75 13.33 -2.27
CA HIS A 63 -5.92 12.89 -1.50
C HIS A 63 -6.46 11.51 -1.89
N SER A 64 -5.72 10.75 -2.66
CA SER A 64 -6.08 9.46 -3.24
C SER A 64 -4.95 8.45 -3.05
N ILE A 65 -5.30 7.16 -3.02
CA ILE A 65 -4.33 6.06 -3.12
C ILE A 65 -4.05 5.68 -4.58
N PHE A 66 -4.72 6.30 -5.54
CA PHE A 66 -4.45 6.08 -6.97
C PHE A 66 -3.80 7.32 -7.55
N VAL A 67 -2.65 7.10 -8.19
CA VAL A 67 -1.85 8.14 -8.84
C VAL A 67 -1.60 7.72 -10.29
N ASP A 68 -1.86 8.61 -11.24
CA ASP A 68 -1.65 8.33 -12.65
C ASP A 68 -0.18 7.98 -12.92
N GLN A 69 0.03 6.87 -13.62
CA GLN A 69 1.36 6.35 -13.93
C GLN A 69 1.45 5.91 -15.39
N PRO A 70 2.61 6.07 -16.04
CA PRO A 70 2.87 5.46 -17.34
C PRO A 70 3.04 3.94 -17.21
N ALA A 71 2.94 3.21 -18.32
CA ALA A 71 3.09 1.75 -18.36
C ALA A 71 4.38 1.25 -17.68
N SER A 72 5.49 1.96 -17.82
CA SER A 72 6.78 1.61 -17.19
C SER A 72 6.78 1.67 -15.66
N GLY A 73 5.82 2.35 -15.06
CA GLY A 73 5.64 2.50 -13.62
C GLY A 73 4.24 2.11 -13.14
N ALA A 74 3.48 1.33 -13.92
CA ALA A 74 2.07 1.07 -13.67
C ALA A 74 1.76 0.58 -12.25
N TYR A 75 2.63 -0.23 -11.64
CA TYR A 75 2.44 -0.69 -10.26
C TYR A 75 2.45 0.47 -9.25
N SER A 76 3.16 1.55 -9.54
CA SER A 76 3.16 2.77 -8.69
C SER A 76 1.85 3.57 -8.78
N THR A 77 0.86 3.10 -9.56
CA THR A 77 -0.52 3.60 -9.46
C THR A 77 -1.04 3.50 -8.03
N PHE A 78 -0.63 2.48 -7.28
CA PHE A 78 -0.95 2.37 -5.87
C PHE A 78 -0.06 3.31 -5.04
N MET A 79 -0.66 4.35 -4.50
CA MET A 79 -0.06 5.34 -3.57
C MET A 79 1.16 6.11 -4.13
N GLY A 80 1.40 6.08 -5.45
CA GLY A 80 2.61 6.64 -6.04
C GLY A 80 3.87 5.82 -5.76
N GLY A 81 3.72 4.55 -5.34
CA GLY A 81 4.79 3.63 -4.97
C GLY A 81 4.88 3.35 -3.47
N ASP A 82 6.09 3.09 -2.98
CA ASP A 82 6.32 2.68 -1.59
C ASP A 82 6.32 3.88 -0.65
N GLN A 83 5.20 4.12 -0.01
CA GLN A 83 5.04 5.19 0.98
C GLN A 83 5.27 4.67 2.40
N LYS A 84 5.75 5.55 3.28
CA LYS A 84 6.12 5.20 4.67
C LYS A 84 4.89 4.85 5.49
N ILE A 85 3.93 5.80 5.58
CA ILE A 85 2.64 5.62 6.23
C ILE A 85 1.60 6.38 5.42
N VAL A 86 0.48 5.71 5.10
CA VAL A 86 -0.70 6.34 4.48
C VAL A 86 -1.91 6.07 5.35
N LYS A 87 -2.59 7.12 5.80
CA LYS A 87 -3.89 7.03 6.47
C LYS A 87 -5.00 7.24 5.45
N ILE A 88 -5.95 6.32 5.41
CA ILE A 88 -7.13 6.39 4.56
C ILE A 88 -8.35 6.51 5.49
N GLU A 89 -9.13 7.56 5.30
CA GLU A 89 -10.40 7.78 6.00
C GLU A 89 -11.52 7.55 5.00
N THR A 90 -12.41 6.63 5.32
CA THR A 90 -13.49 6.21 4.42
C THR A 90 -14.85 6.77 4.85
N ALA A 91 -15.85 6.64 3.97
CA ALA A 91 -17.24 6.99 4.31
C ALA A 91 -17.89 6.00 5.29
N ASN A 92 -17.27 4.85 5.59
CA ASN A 92 -17.79 3.90 6.57
C ASN A 92 -17.77 4.50 7.98
N LYS A 93 -18.75 4.11 8.82
CA LYS A 93 -18.86 4.57 10.21
C LYS A 93 -19.12 3.37 11.13
N ASN A 94 -18.28 2.34 11.01
CA ASN A 94 -18.43 1.08 11.75
C ASN A 94 -17.45 0.95 12.93
N GLY A 95 -16.61 1.95 13.19
CA GLY A 95 -15.64 1.98 14.27
C GLY A 95 -14.42 1.07 14.06
N ARG A 96 -14.35 0.36 12.92
CA ARG A 96 -13.21 -0.54 12.63
C ARG A 96 -12.06 0.21 12.00
N LYS A 97 -10.88 0.05 12.57
CA LYS A 97 -9.65 0.67 12.11
C LYS A 97 -8.57 -0.39 11.86
N LEU A 98 -8.11 -0.48 10.61
CA LEU A 98 -7.12 -1.47 10.18
C LEU A 98 -5.73 -0.84 10.11
N CYS A 99 -4.73 -1.51 10.68
CA CYS A 99 -3.33 -1.24 10.38
C CYS A 99 -2.77 -2.38 9.51
N ILE A 100 -2.22 -2.03 8.36
CA ILE A 100 -1.58 -2.96 7.42
C ILE A 100 -0.06 -2.73 7.50
N PHE A 101 0.68 -3.69 8.02
CA PHE A 101 2.13 -3.74 7.90
C PHE A 101 2.48 -4.55 6.65
N LYS A 102 3.06 -3.88 5.65
CA LYS A 102 3.29 -4.45 4.31
C LYS A 102 4.68 -4.12 3.76
N ASP A 103 5.08 -4.83 2.74
CA ASP A 103 6.09 -4.38 1.77
C ASP A 103 5.42 -3.95 0.46
N SER A 104 6.19 -3.76 -0.63
CA SER A 104 5.64 -3.32 -1.92
C SER A 104 4.54 -4.24 -2.48
N TYR A 105 4.55 -5.52 -2.18
CA TYR A 105 3.52 -6.46 -2.64
C TYR A 105 2.14 -6.16 -2.06
N GLY A 106 2.07 -5.65 -0.84
CA GLY A 106 0.82 -5.27 -0.19
C GLY A 106 0.16 -4.00 -0.76
N ASN A 107 0.84 -3.22 -1.60
CA ASN A 107 0.25 -2.00 -2.18
C ASN A 107 -1.04 -2.28 -2.94
N ALA A 108 -1.08 -3.37 -3.71
CA ALA A 108 -2.23 -3.75 -4.54
C ALA A 108 -3.43 -4.29 -3.75
N GLU A 109 -3.24 -4.66 -2.48
CA GLU A 109 -4.31 -5.19 -1.63
C GLU A 109 -5.14 -4.08 -0.97
N VAL A 110 -4.54 -2.90 -0.77
CA VAL A 110 -5.14 -1.78 -0.03
C VAL A 110 -6.54 -1.39 -0.52
N PRO A 111 -6.81 -1.29 -1.83
CA PRO A 111 -8.13 -0.92 -2.34
C PRO A 111 -9.26 -1.82 -1.86
N PHE A 112 -8.99 -3.10 -1.61
CA PHE A 112 -9.99 -4.10 -1.22
C PHE A 112 -10.46 -3.97 0.24
N PHE A 113 -9.76 -3.21 1.06
CA PHE A 113 -10.12 -2.96 2.46
C PHE A 113 -10.99 -1.70 2.64
N ILE A 114 -10.98 -0.77 1.68
CA ILE A 114 -11.68 0.53 1.76
C ILE A 114 -13.17 0.38 2.07
N ASP A 115 -13.80 -0.64 1.51
CA ASP A 115 -15.23 -0.89 1.72
C ASP A 115 -15.58 -1.50 3.11
N SER A 116 -14.58 -1.86 3.91
CA SER A 116 -14.79 -2.66 5.14
C SER A 116 -14.36 -1.96 6.42
N PHE A 117 -13.56 -0.90 6.34
CA PHE A 117 -13.01 -0.21 7.50
C PHE A 117 -13.33 1.29 7.45
N GLU A 118 -13.45 1.90 8.62
CA GLU A 118 -13.63 3.35 8.76
C GLU A 118 -12.31 4.10 8.54
N GLU A 119 -11.21 3.57 9.10
CA GLU A 119 -9.88 4.07 8.87
C GLU A 119 -8.93 2.92 8.52
N ILE A 120 -7.95 3.19 7.66
CA ILE A 120 -6.90 2.24 7.30
C ILE A 120 -5.55 2.94 7.39
N TYR A 121 -4.61 2.37 8.12
CA TYR A 121 -3.23 2.81 8.24
C TYR A 121 -2.35 1.83 7.47
N VAL A 122 -1.79 2.26 6.35
CA VAL A 122 -0.89 1.45 5.51
C VAL A 122 0.53 1.82 5.87
N CYS A 123 1.27 0.89 6.48
CA CYS A 123 2.62 1.10 6.99
C CYS A 123 3.60 0.20 6.24
N ASP A 124 4.54 0.80 5.53
CA ASP A 124 5.60 0.02 4.90
C ASP A 124 6.67 -0.33 5.94
N ILE A 125 6.83 -1.62 6.19
CA ILE A 125 7.73 -2.14 7.25
C ILE A 125 9.20 -1.77 7.06
N ARG A 126 9.59 -1.40 5.86
CA ARG A 126 10.97 -1.00 5.51
C ARG A 126 11.28 0.43 5.93
N TYR A 127 10.23 1.22 6.15
CA TYR A 127 10.31 2.66 6.44
C TYR A 127 9.56 3.06 7.72
N PHE A 128 8.78 2.15 8.31
CA PHE A 128 8.07 2.39 9.56
C PHE A 128 9.05 2.35 10.72
N ASP A 129 9.24 3.49 11.39
CA ASP A 129 10.25 3.68 12.44
C ASP A 129 9.62 4.13 13.79
N LEU A 130 8.39 3.68 14.02
CA LEU A 130 7.66 3.95 15.27
C LEU A 130 7.52 2.65 16.07
N TYR A 131 7.34 2.79 17.40
CA TYR A 131 6.98 1.65 18.22
C TYR A 131 5.53 1.25 17.96
N ALA A 132 5.34 0.13 17.28
CA ALA A 132 4.03 -0.28 16.75
C ALA A 132 2.94 -0.44 17.83
N PRO A 133 3.20 -0.99 19.05
CA PRO A 133 2.18 -1.07 20.09
C PRO A 133 1.63 0.30 20.54
N ASP A 134 2.48 1.32 20.66
CA ASP A 134 2.03 2.68 21.00
C ASP A 134 1.25 3.27 19.80
N PHE A 135 1.75 3.11 18.58
CA PHE A 135 1.06 3.57 17.37
C PHE A 135 -0.35 2.97 17.24
N ILE A 136 -0.49 1.67 17.45
CA ILE A 136 -1.77 0.94 17.42
C ILE A 136 -2.72 1.49 18.48
N LYS A 137 -2.24 1.65 19.72
CA LYS A 137 -3.04 2.14 20.84
C LYS A 137 -3.48 3.60 20.63
N ASP A 138 -2.56 4.48 20.26
CA ASP A 138 -2.80 5.94 20.18
C ASP A 138 -3.74 6.29 19.03
N ASN A 139 -3.77 5.48 17.97
CA ASN A 139 -4.69 5.62 16.83
C ASN A 139 -5.99 4.81 16.99
N GLY A 140 -6.14 4.04 18.07
CA GLY A 140 -7.34 3.25 18.35
C GLY A 140 -7.57 2.14 17.30
N ILE A 141 -6.49 1.56 16.78
CA ILE A 141 -6.53 0.49 15.78
C ILE A 141 -7.17 -0.76 16.38
N THR A 142 -8.13 -1.35 15.67
CA THR A 142 -8.88 -2.53 16.10
C THR A 142 -8.43 -3.81 15.46
N ASP A 143 -7.85 -3.71 14.26
CA ASP A 143 -7.44 -4.86 13.44
C ASP A 143 -6.03 -4.62 12.91
N VAL A 144 -5.20 -5.67 12.89
CA VAL A 144 -3.83 -5.61 12.36
C VAL A 144 -3.64 -6.72 11.33
N LEU A 145 -3.11 -6.36 10.18
CA LEU A 145 -2.73 -7.28 9.11
C LEU A 145 -1.24 -7.16 8.81
N PHE A 146 -0.57 -8.30 8.75
CA PHE A 146 0.78 -8.42 8.18
C PHE A 146 0.67 -9.07 6.81
N THR A 147 1.01 -8.33 5.76
CA THR A 147 1.00 -8.83 4.39
C THR A 147 2.28 -8.42 3.68
N MET A 148 3.13 -9.38 3.39
CA MET A 148 4.43 -9.14 2.79
C MET A 148 4.94 -10.38 2.08
N CYS A 149 5.87 -10.21 1.15
CA CYS A 149 6.50 -11.33 0.49
C CYS A 149 7.41 -12.12 1.45
N THR A 150 7.74 -13.36 1.07
CA THR A 150 8.58 -14.25 1.88
C THR A 150 9.93 -13.64 2.24
N PHE A 151 10.55 -12.89 1.32
CA PHE A 151 11.83 -12.22 1.59
C PHE A 151 11.73 -11.20 2.72
N SER A 152 10.66 -10.42 2.76
CA SER A 152 10.42 -9.48 3.86
C SER A 152 10.08 -10.18 5.17
N ALA A 153 9.35 -11.30 5.11
CA ALA A 153 8.90 -12.01 6.29
C ALA A 153 10.02 -12.79 7.02
N VAL A 154 11.06 -13.25 6.30
CA VAL A 154 12.14 -14.09 6.86
C VAL A 154 13.55 -13.55 6.61
N GLY A 155 13.69 -12.46 5.85
CA GLY A 155 14.97 -11.82 5.54
C GLY A 155 15.32 -10.68 6.50
N GLU A 156 16.18 -9.78 6.06
CA GLU A 156 16.66 -8.64 6.85
C GLU A 156 15.53 -7.70 7.32
N ASN A 157 14.45 -7.56 6.54
CA ASN A 157 13.29 -6.76 6.94
C ASN A 157 12.57 -7.32 8.18
N ALA A 158 12.65 -8.63 8.43
CA ALA A 158 12.04 -9.25 9.60
C ALA A 158 12.65 -8.74 10.93
N GLU A 159 13.92 -8.36 10.92
CA GLU A 159 14.57 -7.73 12.08
C GLU A 159 13.96 -6.36 12.38
N GLY A 160 13.68 -5.55 11.35
CA GLY A 160 13.01 -4.26 11.50
C GLY A 160 11.60 -4.42 12.09
N ILE A 161 10.82 -5.36 11.59
CA ILE A 161 9.47 -5.66 12.12
C ILE A 161 9.57 -6.03 13.60
N LYS A 162 10.46 -6.95 13.95
CA LYS A 162 10.68 -7.40 15.32
C LYS A 162 11.05 -6.24 16.25
N ASN A 163 11.96 -5.37 15.79
CA ASN A 163 12.39 -4.22 16.57
C ASN A 163 11.24 -3.25 16.79
N ASN A 164 10.46 -2.91 15.76
CA ASN A 164 9.31 -2.00 15.86
C ASN A 164 8.18 -2.55 16.75
N LEU A 165 8.06 -3.87 16.88
CA LEU A 165 7.06 -4.51 17.75
C LEU A 165 7.53 -4.70 19.20
N LEU A 166 8.83 -4.95 19.42
CA LEU A 166 9.35 -5.40 20.72
C LEU A 166 10.27 -4.38 21.40
N SER A 167 10.81 -3.42 20.68
CA SER A 167 11.77 -2.45 21.22
C SER A 167 11.17 -1.04 21.22
N LYS A 168 11.24 -0.40 22.39
CA LYS A 168 10.81 0.98 22.59
C LYS A 168 12.04 1.89 22.68
#